data_1bbb24e157fca4113b03f355cb380121
#
_entry.id   1bbb24e157fca4113b03f355cb380121
#
_cell.length_a   1.000
_cell.length_b   1.000
_cell.length_c   1.000
_cell.angle_alpha   90.00
_cell.angle_beta   90.00
_cell.angle_gamma   90.00
#
_symmetry.space_group_name_H-M   'P 1'
#
loop_
_entity.id
_entity.type
_entity.pdbx_description
1 polymer ?
#
loop_
_entity_poly.entity_id
_entity_poly.type
_entity_poly.pdbx_seq_one_letter_code
_entity_poly.pdbx_strand_id
1 'polypeptide(L)'
;MANRIILNETSYFGWGAREVIVDEIKKRKFKHALVVTDETLLSVGVADKVLSLLDDNDIKYELFSDVKPNPTITNVRKGLKICGKYHCDYIIAIGGGSVIDTAKAIGIVTNNPEFKDIKSLVGTANTKNRSLPIIALPTTAGTAAEVTINYVITDEEAVVKLVCVDPNDIPVLAIIDSELMAGMPASTAAATGLDALTHAMEGYITKGAWEMSDMFHLKAMNLIYHNLEKAVNKDKDAMDAMALAQYTAGMGFSNVGLGIVHSMAHQLGAVYDTPHGVANALLLPYILEYNGKVCPDRFRDMGRQFDLDMDNLTDEEAVKKVVDAVRQLAIRLNIPQHIRDVGGKEKDIPMLAEKALADPCTAGNPRETTLSDFEELFKIAF
;
A
#
# COMPACT_ATOMS: atom_id res chain seq x y z
N MET A 1 22.89 15.26 -4.41
CA MET A 1 22.08 15.03 -3.20
C MET A 1 22.26 13.54 -2.87
N ALA A 2 22.31 13.14 -1.60
CA ALA A 2 22.46 11.70 -1.27
C ALA A 2 21.08 11.03 -1.34
N ASN A 3 20.97 9.92 -2.05
CA ASN A 3 19.79 9.08 -2.06
C ASN A 3 19.80 8.15 -0.84
N ARG A 4 18.64 7.90 -0.25
CA ARG A 4 18.46 7.06 0.95
C ARG A 4 17.50 5.92 0.65
N ILE A 5 17.81 4.72 1.14
CA ILE A 5 16.91 3.57 1.15
C ILE A 5 16.72 3.10 2.59
N ILE A 6 15.46 2.91 2.99
CA ILE A 6 15.06 2.34 4.28
C ILE A 6 14.26 1.09 4.00
N LEU A 7 14.66 -0.03 4.61
CA LEU A 7 14.04 -1.33 4.49
C LEU A 7 13.92 -1.99 5.87
N ASN A 8 13.17 -3.09 5.96
CA ASN A 8 13.10 -3.90 7.17
C ASN A 8 14.48 -4.46 7.56
N GLU A 9 14.65 -4.76 8.83
CA GLU A 9 15.85 -5.47 9.29
C GLU A 9 15.90 -6.92 8.77
N THR A 10 14.72 -7.57 8.68
CA THR A 10 14.60 -8.96 8.21
C THR A 10 13.24 -9.14 7.52
N SER A 11 13.22 -9.96 6.46
CA SER A 11 11.98 -10.36 5.80
C SER A 11 12.03 -11.83 5.37
N TYR A 12 10.92 -12.53 5.52
CA TYR A 12 10.74 -13.92 5.12
C TYR A 12 9.64 -14.03 4.07
N PHE A 13 9.81 -14.92 3.11
CA PHE A 13 8.90 -15.07 1.97
C PHE A 13 8.54 -16.53 1.73
N GLY A 14 7.33 -16.77 1.29
CA GLY A 14 6.85 -18.03 0.78
C GLY A 14 5.68 -18.60 1.56
N TRP A 15 5.09 -19.64 1.01
CA TRP A 15 3.94 -20.33 1.57
C TRP A 15 4.30 -21.00 2.90
N GLY A 16 3.63 -20.64 3.99
CA GLY A 16 3.91 -21.12 5.34
C GLY A 16 5.04 -20.36 6.05
N ALA A 17 5.55 -19.27 5.49
CA ALA A 17 6.64 -18.49 6.10
C ALA A 17 6.35 -18.01 7.52
N ARG A 18 5.08 -17.88 7.92
CA ARG A 18 4.65 -17.50 9.28
C ARG A 18 5.24 -18.35 10.40
N GLU A 19 5.66 -19.57 10.09
CA GLU A 19 6.21 -20.49 11.10
C GLU A 19 7.49 -19.99 11.75
N VAL A 20 8.22 -19.08 11.11
CA VAL A 20 9.44 -18.48 11.67
C VAL A 20 9.16 -17.51 12.84
N ILE A 21 7.88 -17.11 13.03
CA ILE A 21 7.53 -16.02 13.96
C ILE A 21 7.97 -16.32 15.40
N VAL A 22 7.81 -17.53 15.84
CA VAL A 22 8.12 -17.94 17.23
C VAL A 22 9.61 -17.84 17.52
N ASP A 23 10.44 -18.30 16.57
CA ASP A 23 11.90 -18.24 16.70
C ASP A 23 12.41 -16.79 16.67
N GLU A 24 11.83 -15.95 15.80
CA GLU A 24 12.16 -14.52 15.73
C GLU A 24 11.75 -13.77 17.00
N ILE A 25 10.59 -14.06 17.60
CA ILE A 25 10.16 -13.50 18.89
C ILE A 25 11.16 -13.89 19.99
N LYS A 26 11.52 -15.17 20.09
CA LYS A 26 12.45 -15.67 21.09
C LYS A 26 13.86 -15.08 20.92
N LYS A 27 14.35 -15.03 19.69
CA LYS A 27 15.66 -14.45 19.34
C LYS A 27 15.76 -12.97 19.70
N ARG A 28 14.69 -12.20 19.44
CA ARG A 28 14.58 -10.78 19.75
C ARG A 28 14.28 -10.50 21.23
N LYS A 29 13.98 -11.53 22.00
CA LYS A 29 13.65 -11.46 23.43
C LYS A 29 12.41 -10.62 23.74
N PHE A 30 11.45 -10.57 22.82
CA PHE A 30 10.17 -9.90 23.02
C PHE A 30 9.33 -10.66 24.06
N LYS A 31 8.52 -9.94 24.84
CA LYS A 31 7.86 -10.50 26.03
C LYS A 31 6.34 -10.49 25.96
N HIS A 32 5.72 -9.42 25.50
CA HIS A 32 4.28 -9.24 25.54
C HIS A 32 3.81 -8.47 24.31
N ALA A 33 3.13 -9.14 23.38
CA ALA A 33 2.66 -8.54 22.13
C ALA A 33 1.35 -7.76 22.31
N LEU A 34 1.17 -6.72 21.48
CA LEU A 34 -0.15 -6.33 21.03
C LEU A 34 -0.37 -6.96 19.64
N VAL A 35 -1.32 -7.93 19.53
CA VAL A 35 -1.74 -8.44 18.22
C VAL A 35 -2.82 -7.53 17.65
N VAL A 36 -2.56 -6.93 16.50
CA VAL A 36 -3.48 -6.06 15.78
C VAL A 36 -3.99 -6.80 14.54
N THR A 37 -5.31 -6.91 14.41
CA THR A 37 -5.98 -7.55 13.27
C THR A 37 -7.37 -6.94 13.04
N ASP A 38 -8.21 -7.55 12.23
CA ASP A 38 -9.61 -7.18 12.06
C ASP A 38 -10.56 -8.37 12.29
N GLU A 39 -11.84 -8.06 12.54
CA GLU A 39 -12.86 -9.08 12.82
C GLU A 39 -13.10 -10.02 11.64
N THR A 40 -12.92 -9.56 10.40
CA THR A 40 -13.07 -10.39 9.21
C THR A 40 -12.03 -11.49 9.18
N LEU A 41 -10.76 -11.16 9.40
CA LEU A 41 -9.66 -12.14 9.39
C LEU A 41 -9.76 -13.15 10.52
N LEU A 42 -10.32 -12.77 11.68
CA LEU A 42 -10.69 -13.71 12.74
C LEU A 42 -11.84 -14.62 12.29
N SER A 43 -12.92 -14.05 11.76
CA SER A 43 -14.12 -14.82 11.38
C SER A 43 -13.86 -15.86 10.28
N VAL A 44 -12.90 -15.60 9.39
CA VAL A 44 -12.51 -16.53 8.31
C VAL A 44 -11.31 -17.42 8.67
N GLY A 45 -10.80 -17.33 9.91
CA GLY A 45 -9.72 -18.19 10.42
C GLY A 45 -8.33 -17.88 9.85
N VAL A 46 -8.13 -16.73 9.19
CA VAL A 46 -6.81 -16.34 8.66
C VAL A 46 -5.88 -15.93 9.81
N ALA A 47 -6.38 -15.12 10.73
CA ALA A 47 -5.60 -14.72 11.91
C ALA A 47 -5.29 -15.92 12.82
N ASP A 48 -6.20 -16.89 12.94
CA ASP A 48 -6.02 -18.08 13.77
C ASP A 48 -4.81 -18.92 13.35
N LYS A 49 -4.40 -18.89 12.07
CA LYS A 49 -3.18 -19.57 11.61
C LYS A 49 -1.91 -19.04 12.28
N VAL A 50 -1.93 -17.79 12.73
CA VAL A 50 -0.81 -17.17 13.46
C VAL A 50 -1.05 -17.25 14.96
N LEU A 51 -2.27 -16.98 15.43
CA LEU A 51 -2.61 -17.02 16.85
C LEU A 51 -2.35 -18.39 17.45
N SER A 52 -2.69 -19.49 16.76
CA SER A 52 -2.39 -20.85 17.21
C SER A 52 -0.90 -21.08 17.40
N LEU A 53 -0.02 -20.55 16.54
CA LEU A 53 1.43 -20.63 16.73
C LEU A 53 1.88 -19.91 18.00
N LEU A 54 1.25 -18.78 18.33
CA LEU A 54 1.56 -18.05 19.57
C LEU A 54 1.09 -18.82 20.80
N ASP A 55 -0.14 -19.32 20.77
CA ASP A 55 -0.75 -20.08 21.86
C ASP A 55 0.01 -21.40 22.15
N ASP A 56 0.34 -22.17 21.11
CA ASP A 56 1.07 -23.43 21.22
C ASP A 56 2.50 -23.26 21.78
N ASN A 57 3.02 -22.03 21.77
CA ASN A 57 4.37 -21.71 22.25
C ASN A 57 4.38 -20.77 23.46
N ASP A 58 3.25 -20.62 24.17
CA ASP A 58 3.10 -19.77 25.37
C ASP A 58 3.56 -18.31 25.15
N ILE A 59 3.42 -17.76 23.94
CA ILE A 59 3.71 -16.37 23.63
C ILE A 59 2.57 -15.49 24.18
N LYS A 60 2.90 -14.56 25.07
CA LYS A 60 1.91 -13.65 25.67
C LYS A 60 1.51 -12.56 24.70
N TYR A 61 0.21 -12.34 24.56
CA TYR A 61 -0.32 -11.25 23.73
C TYR A 61 -1.68 -10.73 24.24
N GLU A 62 -2.01 -9.50 23.84
CA GLU A 62 -3.34 -8.93 23.93
C GLU A 62 -3.87 -8.76 22.51
N LEU A 63 -5.12 -9.16 22.27
CA LEU A 63 -5.74 -9.07 20.95
C LEU A 63 -6.51 -7.75 20.79
N PHE A 64 -6.23 -7.02 19.71
CA PHE A 64 -6.99 -5.86 19.25
C PHE A 64 -7.48 -6.10 17.82
N SER A 65 -8.78 -6.37 17.66
CA SER A 65 -9.41 -6.76 16.39
C SER A 65 -10.41 -5.72 15.83
N ASP A 66 -10.59 -4.58 16.49
CA ASP A 66 -11.53 -3.54 16.06
C ASP A 66 -10.91 -2.58 15.03
N VAL A 67 -10.09 -3.09 14.12
CA VAL A 67 -9.57 -2.29 13.01
C VAL A 67 -10.58 -2.29 11.86
N LYS A 68 -10.94 -1.10 11.37
CA LYS A 68 -11.86 -0.92 10.24
C LYS A 68 -11.10 -0.77 8.92
N PRO A 69 -11.70 -1.12 7.77
CA PRO A 69 -11.27 -0.57 6.50
C PRO A 69 -11.17 0.95 6.60
N ASN A 70 -10.11 1.57 6.04
CA ASN A 70 -9.81 2.99 6.27
C ASN A 70 -9.65 3.32 7.77
N PRO A 71 -8.55 2.90 8.42
CA PRO A 71 -8.40 2.94 9.87
C PRO A 71 -8.48 4.38 10.38
N THR A 72 -9.10 4.55 11.55
CA THR A 72 -9.43 5.87 12.10
C THR A 72 -8.54 6.26 13.27
N ILE A 73 -8.52 7.55 13.62
CA ILE A 73 -7.91 8.04 14.86
C ILE A 73 -8.48 7.29 16.08
N THR A 74 -9.77 6.99 16.07
CA THR A 74 -10.43 6.21 17.13
C THR A 74 -9.87 4.80 17.25
N ASN A 75 -9.58 4.10 16.13
CA ASN A 75 -8.91 2.78 16.17
C ASN A 75 -7.54 2.86 16.84
N VAL A 76 -6.72 3.83 16.46
CA VAL A 76 -5.39 4.03 17.05
C VAL A 76 -5.48 4.29 18.55
N ARG A 77 -6.39 5.18 19.00
CA ARG A 77 -6.60 5.47 20.43
C ARG A 77 -7.02 4.25 21.25
N LYS A 78 -7.85 3.37 20.69
CA LYS A 78 -8.24 2.11 21.36
C LYS A 78 -7.04 1.18 21.52
N GLY A 79 -6.25 0.98 20.46
CA GLY A 79 -5.04 0.16 20.51
C GLY A 79 -4.00 0.69 21.48
N LEU A 80 -3.75 2.01 21.50
CA LEU A 80 -2.87 2.67 22.48
C LEU A 80 -3.30 2.38 23.92
N LYS A 81 -4.60 2.43 24.21
CA LYS A 81 -5.12 2.15 25.54
C LYS A 81 -4.84 0.71 25.99
N ILE A 82 -4.99 -0.27 25.09
CA ILE A 82 -4.70 -1.68 25.37
C ILE A 82 -3.19 -1.84 25.57
N CYS A 83 -2.39 -1.37 24.62
CA CYS A 83 -0.93 -1.45 24.67
C CYS A 83 -0.36 -0.88 25.99
N GLY A 84 -0.82 0.32 26.40
CA GLY A 84 -0.39 0.95 27.64
C GLY A 84 -0.86 0.21 28.90
N LYS A 85 -2.09 -0.30 28.92
CA LYS A 85 -2.63 -1.06 30.06
C LYS A 85 -1.83 -2.33 30.38
N TYR A 86 -1.40 -3.04 29.33
CA TYR A 86 -0.74 -4.33 29.47
C TYR A 86 0.78 -4.26 29.29
N HIS A 87 1.32 -3.06 29.07
CA HIS A 87 2.76 -2.80 28.87
C HIS A 87 3.35 -3.68 27.75
N CYS A 88 2.68 -3.70 26.58
CA CYS A 88 3.19 -4.41 25.42
C CYS A 88 4.53 -3.81 24.99
N ASP A 89 5.51 -4.67 24.67
CA ASP A 89 6.85 -4.27 24.26
C ASP A 89 7.12 -4.46 22.77
N TYR A 90 6.16 -5.06 22.02
CA TYR A 90 6.17 -5.18 20.57
C TYR A 90 4.74 -5.36 20.02
N ILE A 91 4.60 -5.26 18.70
CA ILE A 91 3.32 -5.41 18.01
C ILE A 91 3.43 -6.52 16.96
N ILE A 92 2.40 -7.34 16.83
CA ILE A 92 2.20 -8.28 15.71
C ILE A 92 1.01 -7.77 14.91
N ALA A 93 1.22 -7.38 13.65
CA ALA A 93 0.16 -6.92 12.76
C ALA A 93 -0.19 -8.02 11.76
N ILE A 94 -1.39 -8.59 11.85
CA ILE A 94 -1.88 -9.65 10.96
C ILE A 94 -3.01 -9.07 10.14
N GLY A 95 -2.73 -8.63 8.91
CA GLY A 95 -3.77 -8.00 8.10
C GLY A 95 -3.28 -7.27 6.87
N GLY A 96 -4.20 -6.61 6.18
CA GLY A 96 -3.88 -5.70 5.08
C GLY A 96 -3.34 -4.35 5.54
N GLY A 97 -3.24 -3.39 4.62
CA GLY A 97 -2.71 -2.06 4.90
C GLY A 97 -3.34 -1.38 6.12
N SER A 98 -4.67 -1.43 6.26
CA SER A 98 -5.39 -0.82 7.40
C SER A 98 -4.92 -1.31 8.76
N VAL A 99 -4.65 -2.60 8.89
CA VAL A 99 -4.15 -3.22 10.12
C VAL A 99 -2.71 -2.79 10.40
N ILE A 100 -1.86 -2.86 9.38
CA ILE A 100 -0.44 -2.50 9.52
C ILE A 100 -0.28 -1.00 9.79
N ASP A 101 -1.06 -0.15 9.13
CA ASP A 101 -1.06 1.30 9.37
C ASP A 101 -1.51 1.65 10.79
N THR A 102 -2.54 0.97 11.30
CA THR A 102 -2.97 1.10 12.69
C THR A 102 -1.86 0.69 13.66
N ALA A 103 -1.17 -0.43 13.37
CA ALA A 103 -0.05 -0.91 14.18
C ALA A 103 1.12 0.07 14.20
N LYS A 104 1.47 0.66 13.04
CA LYS A 104 2.49 1.71 12.94
C LYS A 104 2.14 2.94 13.78
N ALA A 105 0.91 3.46 13.64
CA ALA A 105 0.45 4.59 14.42
C ALA A 105 0.45 4.31 15.93
N ILE A 106 0.04 3.11 16.37
CA ILE A 106 0.12 2.71 17.78
C ILE A 106 1.58 2.65 18.24
N GLY A 107 2.43 1.99 17.47
CA GLY A 107 3.82 1.78 17.83
C GLY A 107 4.61 3.09 17.94
N ILE A 108 4.43 4.00 16.97
CA ILE A 108 5.16 5.27 16.95
C ILE A 108 4.73 6.18 18.11
N VAL A 109 3.43 6.30 18.37
CA VAL A 109 2.91 7.13 19.47
C VAL A 109 3.28 6.57 20.84
N THR A 110 3.33 5.25 20.99
CA THR A 110 3.72 4.62 22.26
C THR A 110 5.12 5.06 22.70
N ASN A 111 6.07 5.16 21.79
CA ASN A 111 7.43 5.57 22.06
C ASN A 111 7.69 7.09 21.89
N ASN A 112 6.72 7.83 21.36
CA ASN A 112 6.76 9.29 21.16
C ASN A 112 5.46 9.91 21.66
N PRO A 113 5.22 9.94 23.00
CA PRO A 113 3.95 10.36 23.60
C PRO A 113 3.60 11.84 23.36
N GLU A 114 4.54 12.66 22.94
CA GLU A 114 4.31 14.03 22.49
C GLU A 114 3.39 14.09 21.25
N PHE A 115 3.32 13.01 20.46
CA PHE A 115 2.44 12.86 19.29
C PHE A 115 1.12 12.12 19.61
N LYS A 116 0.66 12.14 20.87
CA LYS A 116 -0.64 11.55 21.25
C LYS A 116 -1.84 12.13 20.50
N ASP A 117 -1.71 13.35 19.98
CA ASP A 117 -2.61 13.88 18.97
C ASP A 117 -2.16 13.35 17.59
N ILE A 118 -2.87 12.34 17.09
CA ILE A 118 -2.55 11.66 15.84
C ILE A 118 -2.48 12.63 14.63
N LYS A 119 -3.24 13.74 14.69
CA LYS A 119 -3.21 14.78 13.64
C LYS A 119 -1.83 15.43 13.50
N SER A 120 -1.02 15.43 14.55
CA SER A 120 0.34 15.97 14.52
C SER A 120 1.36 15.10 13.78
N LEU A 121 1.00 13.89 13.39
CA LEU A 121 1.85 12.97 12.62
C LEU A 121 1.76 13.17 11.09
N VAL A 122 0.86 14.05 10.61
CA VAL A 122 0.66 14.29 9.17
C VAL A 122 1.93 14.80 8.50
N GLY A 123 2.21 14.28 7.30
CA GLY A 123 3.43 14.57 6.57
C GLY A 123 4.63 13.86 7.21
N THR A 124 5.78 14.52 7.22
CA THR A 124 6.99 13.99 7.86
C THR A 124 7.07 14.47 9.31
N ALA A 125 6.72 13.59 10.24
CA ALA A 125 6.84 13.89 11.67
C ALA A 125 8.29 13.83 12.15
N ASN A 126 8.66 14.72 13.07
CA ASN A 126 9.99 14.72 13.69
C ASN A 126 10.00 13.87 14.97
N THR A 127 9.61 12.60 14.85
CA THR A 127 9.70 11.66 15.96
C THR A 127 11.16 11.38 16.33
N LYS A 128 11.43 11.21 17.61
CA LYS A 128 12.80 11.02 18.12
C LYS A 128 13.16 9.57 18.33
N ASN A 129 12.15 8.77 18.67
CA ASN A 129 12.32 7.37 19.01
C ASN A 129 11.71 6.48 17.90
N ARG A 130 12.32 5.32 17.69
CA ARG A 130 11.71 4.28 16.87
C ARG A 130 10.38 3.85 17.49
N SER A 131 9.45 3.44 16.64
CA SER A 131 8.22 2.73 17.03
C SER A 131 8.53 1.55 17.96
N LEU A 132 7.55 1.08 18.71
CA LEU A 132 7.63 -0.30 19.21
C LEU A 132 7.98 -1.22 18.04
N PRO A 133 8.81 -2.27 18.26
CA PRO A 133 9.09 -3.23 17.20
C PRO A 133 7.80 -3.82 16.64
N ILE A 134 7.66 -3.83 15.31
CA ILE A 134 6.49 -4.39 14.62
C ILE A 134 6.92 -5.61 13.83
N ILE A 135 6.21 -6.73 14.02
CA ILE A 135 6.22 -7.91 13.15
C ILE A 135 4.99 -7.82 12.27
N ALA A 136 5.15 -7.65 10.97
CA ALA A 136 4.05 -7.49 10.04
C ALA A 136 3.85 -8.75 9.19
N LEU A 137 2.61 -9.26 9.19
CA LEU A 137 2.18 -10.40 8.36
C LEU A 137 1.04 -9.91 7.45
N PRO A 138 1.37 -9.48 6.23
CA PRO A 138 0.36 -8.97 5.28
C PRO A 138 -0.57 -10.09 4.82
N THR A 139 -1.87 -9.77 4.71
CA THR A 139 -2.90 -10.69 4.19
C THR A 139 -3.45 -10.24 2.84
N THR A 140 -2.89 -9.16 2.27
CA THR A 140 -3.20 -8.63 0.94
C THR A 140 -1.92 -8.44 0.14
N ALA A 141 -1.99 -8.63 -1.19
CA ALA A 141 -0.87 -8.43 -2.10
C ALA A 141 -1.01 -7.09 -2.83
N GLY A 142 -0.90 -5.96 -2.10
CA GLY A 142 -1.14 -4.65 -2.70
C GLY A 142 -0.35 -3.51 -2.07
N THR A 143 -0.65 -3.18 -0.82
CA THR A 143 -0.21 -1.94 -0.17
C THR A 143 1.27 -1.90 0.20
N ALA A 144 1.91 -3.05 0.37
CA ALA A 144 3.28 -3.17 0.87
C ALA A 144 3.53 -2.44 2.21
N ALA A 145 2.49 -2.25 3.04
CA ALA A 145 2.60 -1.51 4.29
C ALA A 145 3.65 -2.11 5.24
N GLU A 146 3.95 -3.40 5.11
CA GLU A 146 4.96 -4.12 5.90
C GLU A 146 6.41 -3.70 5.60
N VAL A 147 6.67 -3.01 4.47
CA VAL A 147 8.02 -2.57 4.06
C VAL A 147 8.10 -1.06 3.85
N THR A 148 7.02 -0.32 4.12
CA THR A 148 6.98 1.12 3.91
C THR A 148 7.20 1.92 5.18
N ILE A 149 7.69 3.16 5.03
CA ILE A 149 7.77 4.18 6.08
C ILE A 149 6.51 5.06 6.12
N ASN A 150 5.49 4.68 5.36
CA ASN A 150 4.24 5.44 5.22
C ASN A 150 3.11 4.69 5.94
N TYR A 151 2.15 5.43 6.45
CA TYR A 151 0.87 4.91 6.94
C TYR A 151 -0.21 5.97 6.79
N VAL A 152 -1.46 5.53 6.67
CA VAL A 152 -2.60 6.41 6.43
C VAL A 152 -3.67 6.17 7.48
N ILE A 153 -4.03 7.23 8.22
CA ILE A 153 -5.10 7.20 9.22
C ILE A 153 -6.19 8.18 8.81
N THR A 154 -7.44 7.80 8.97
CA THR A 154 -8.59 8.67 8.68
C THR A 154 -8.93 9.53 9.88
N ASP A 155 -8.95 10.85 9.70
CA ASP A 155 -9.63 11.76 10.62
C ASP A 155 -11.13 11.71 10.32
N GLU A 156 -11.89 10.99 11.13
CA GLU A 156 -13.31 10.81 10.95
C GLU A 156 -14.13 12.07 11.18
N GLU A 157 -13.59 13.06 11.91
CA GLU A 157 -14.26 14.34 12.17
C GLU A 157 -14.11 15.29 10.98
N ALA A 158 -12.90 15.38 10.41
CA ALA A 158 -12.60 16.25 9.27
C ALA A 158 -12.89 15.59 7.92
N VAL A 159 -13.16 14.28 7.89
CA VAL A 159 -13.36 13.46 6.67
C VAL A 159 -12.16 13.61 5.71
N VAL A 160 -10.96 13.41 6.25
CA VAL A 160 -9.70 13.49 5.49
C VAL A 160 -8.78 12.32 5.82
N LYS A 161 -7.97 11.93 4.85
CA LYS A 161 -6.89 10.95 5.06
C LYS A 161 -5.62 11.66 5.48
N LEU A 162 -5.08 11.26 6.63
CA LEU A 162 -3.84 11.74 7.18
C LEU A 162 -2.72 10.84 6.65
N VAL A 163 -2.00 11.31 5.63
CA VAL A 163 -0.83 10.61 5.12
C VAL A 163 0.36 10.96 6.00
N CYS A 164 0.92 9.96 6.66
CA CYS A 164 2.06 10.08 7.58
C CYS A 164 3.28 9.38 6.98
N VAL A 165 4.44 9.98 7.14
CA VAL A 165 5.72 9.45 6.66
C VAL A 165 6.73 9.53 7.79
N ASP A 166 7.18 8.38 8.30
CA ASP A 166 8.14 8.33 9.39
C ASP A 166 9.11 7.15 9.25
N PRO A 167 10.40 7.40 9.01
CA PRO A 167 11.40 6.33 8.96
C PRO A 167 11.49 5.48 10.23
N ASN A 168 11.00 5.99 11.36
CA ASN A 168 11.03 5.31 12.64
C ASN A 168 9.90 4.28 12.83
N ASP A 169 8.92 4.23 11.92
CA ASP A 169 7.76 3.35 12.04
C ASP A 169 7.85 2.05 11.23
N ILE A 170 8.88 1.92 10.38
CA ILE A 170 9.01 0.73 9.51
C ILE A 170 9.05 -0.55 10.37
N PRO A 171 8.26 -1.59 10.03
CA PRO A 171 8.32 -2.87 10.72
C PRO A 171 9.73 -3.46 10.73
N VAL A 172 10.18 -3.95 11.88
CA VAL A 172 11.51 -4.58 11.99
C VAL A 172 11.56 -5.94 11.33
N LEU A 173 10.40 -6.61 11.25
CA LEU A 173 10.26 -7.93 10.64
C LEU A 173 9.00 -7.97 9.77
N ALA A 174 9.15 -8.37 8.52
CA ALA A 174 8.05 -8.66 7.62
C ALA A 174 8.03 -10.16 7.28
N ILE A 175 6.88 -10.80 7.42
CA ILE A 175 6.69 -12.22 7.09
C ILE A 175 5.63 -12.31 6.00
N ILE A 176 6.08 -12.44 4.76
CA ILE A 176 5.27 -12.44 3.55
C ILE A 176 4.85 -13.88 3.24
N ASP A 177 3.81 -14.33 3.93
CA ASP A 177 3.23 -15.67 3.78
C ASP A 177 2.03 -15.61 2.84
N SER A 178 2.21 -16.04 1.60
CA SER A 178 1.16 -16.03 0.57
C SER A 178 -0.05 -16.92 0.92
N GLU A 179 0.08 -17.90 1.82
CA GLU A 179 -1.03 -18.66 2.33
C GLU A 179 -2.03 -17.81 3.13
N LEU A 180 -1.55 -16.75 3.82
CA LEU A 180 -2.43 -15.80 4.51
C LEU A 180 -3.24 -14.95 3.54
N MET A 181 -2.76 -14.80 2.30
CA MET A 181 -3.42 -14.05 1.21
C MET A 181 -4.38 -14.92 0.38
N ALA A 182 -4.27 -16.26 0.48
CA ALA A 182 -5.02 -17.20 -0.37
C ALA A 182 -6.55 -17.10 -0.19
N GLY A 183 -7.02 -16.67 0.97
CA GLY A 183 -8.44 -16.48 1.28
C GLY A 183 -9.08 -15.22 0.68
N MET A 184 -8.31 -14.30 0.09
CA MET A 184 -8.87 -13.07 -0.47
C MET A 184 -9.95 -13.36 -1.54
N PRO A 185 -11.08 -12.64 -1.55
CA PRO A 185 -12.00 -12.64 -2.68
C PRO A 185 -11.30 -12.23 -3.98
N ALA A 186 -11.72 -12.78 -5.12
CA ALA A 186 -11.10 -12.48 -6.42
C ALA A 186 -11.11 -10.98 -6.75
N SER A 187 -12.19 -10.26 -6.41
CA SER A 187 -12.28 -8.80 -6.59
C SER A 187 -11.26 -8.04 -5.74
N THR A 188 -11.03 -8.48 -4.50
CA THR A 188 -10.01 -7.88 -3.63
C THR A 188 -8.61 -8.18 -4.16
N ALA A 189 -8.32 -9.41 -4.58
CA ALA A 189 -7.04 -9.78 -5.15
C ALA A 189 -6.74 -8.98 -6.43
N ALA A 190 -7.74 -8.78 -7.30
CA ALA A 190 -7.61 -7.97 -8.51
C ALA A 190 -7.30 -6.50 -8.18
N ALA A 191 -8.08 -5.89 -7.30
CA ALA A 191 -7.93 -4.49 -6.91
C ALA A 191 -6.58 -4.24 -6.22
N THR A 192 -6.20 -5.08 -5.26
CA THR A 192 -4.91 -4.92 -4.55
C THR A 192 -3.71 -5.21 -5.45
N GLY A 193 -3.82 -6.17 -6.37
CA GLY A 193 -2.74 -6.45 -7.32
C GLY A 193 -2.53 -5.31 -8.34
N LEU A 194 -3.59 -4.65 -8.78
CA LEU A 194 -3.48 -3.44 -9.61
C LEU A 194 -3.02 -2.22 -8.81
N ASP A 195 -3.32 -2.16 -7.51
CA ASP A 195 -2.74 -1.20 -6.60
C ASP A 195 -1.21 -1.35 -6.52
N ALA A 196 -0.73 -2.58 -6.37
CA ALA A 196 0.71 -2.87 -6.43
C ALA A 196 1.33 -2.48 -7.78
N LEU A 197 0.61 -2.68 -8.90
CA LEU A 197 1.06 -2.24 -10.22
C LEU A 197 1.13 -0.70 -10.29
N THR A 198 0.14 -0.01 -9.71
CA THR A 198 0.12 1.45 -9.63
C THR A 198 1.31 1.96 -8.83
N HIS A 199 1.59 1.38 -7.67
CA HIS A 199 2.78 1.68 -6.87
C HIS A 199 4.07 1.53 -7.67
N ALA A 200 4.22 0.42 -8.40
CA ALA A 200 5.41 0.16 -9.20
C ALA A 200 5.55 1.17 -10.36
N MET A 201 4.45 1.49 -11.06
CA MET A 201 4.48 2.39 -12.21
C MET A 201 4.68 3.85 -11.77
N GLU A 202 3.94 4.33 -10.77
CA GLU A 202 4.14 5.68 -10.26
C GLU A 202 5.50 5.86 -9.61
N GLY A 203 5.94 4.91 -8.79
CA GLY A 203 7.27 4.94 -8.18
C GLY A 203 8.41 4.92 -9.20
N TYR A 204 8.20 4.31 -10.37
CA TYR A 204 9.18 4.31 -11.46
C TYR A 204 9.29 5.67 -12.15
N ILE A 205 8.17 6.41 -12.32
CA ILE A 205 8.16 7.70 -13.03
C ILE A 205 8.21 8.91 -12.10
N THR A 206 8.14 8.75 -10.77
CA THR A 206 8.17 9.86 -9.82
C THR A 206 9.48 10.66 -9.93
N LYS A 207 9.45 11.94 -9.58
CA LYS A 207 10.65 12.82 -9.56
C LYS A 207 11.75 12.32 -8.62
N GLY A 208 11.41 11.52 -7.62
CA GLY A 208 12.36 10.93 -6.68
C GLY A 208 13.03 9.65 -7.18
N ALA A 209 12.63 9.11 -8.34
CA ALA A 209 13.14 7.85 -8.87
C ALA A 209 14.63 7.92 -9.25
N TRP A 210 15.34 6.84 -9.04
CA TRP A 210 16.75 6.66 -9.37
C TRP A 210 17.07 5.17 -9.58
N GLU A 211 18.28 4.86 -10.05
CA GLU A 211 18.65 3.53 -10.54
C GLU A 211 18.30 2.39 -9.58
N MET A 212 18.48 2.58 -8.27
CA MET A 212 18.19 1.52 -7.30
C MET A 212 16.68 1.31 -7.10
N SER A 213 15.89 2.39 -7.05
CA SER A 213 14.42 2.26 -6.98
C SER A 213 13.85 1.70 -8.27
N ASP A 214 14.46 2.04 -9.41
CA ASP A 214 14.06 1.57 -10.73
C ASP A 214 14.13 0.04 -10.84
N MET A 215 15.19 -0.58 -10.29
CA MET A 215 15.33 -2.04 -10.25
C MET A 215 14.14 -2.71 -9.56
N PHE A 216 13.70 -2.17 -8.42
CA PHE A 216 12.56 -2.72 -7.67
C PHE A 216 11.26 -2.56 -8.47
N HIS A 217 11.02 -1.38 -9.02
CA HIS A 217 9.79 -1.10 -9.74
C HIS A 217 9.65 -1.91 -11.03
N LEU A 218 10.71 -1.99 -11.83
CA LEU A 218 10.71 -2.80 -13.06
C LEU A 218 10.47 -4.28 -12.76
N LYS A 219 11.14 -4.83 -11.73
CA LYS A 219 10.91 -6.22 -11.33
C LYS A 219 9.50 -6.44 -10.81
N ALA A 220 8.96 -5.52 -10.02
CA ALA A 220 7.58 -5.61 -9.53
C ALA A 220 6.57 -5.59 -10.68
N MET A 221 6.71 -4.66 -11.65
CA MET A 221 5.85 -4.60 -12.84
C MET A 221 5.85 -5.91 -13.63
N ASN A 222 7.03 -6.49 -13.87
CA ASN A 222 7.17 -7.77 -14.56
C ASN A 222 6.41 -8.89 -13.82
N LEU A 223 6.64 -9.04 -12.51
CA LEU A 223 5.98 -10.08 -11.72
C LEU A 223 4.46 -9.90 -11.70
N ILE A 224 3.97 -8.67 -11.49
CA ILE A 224 2.53 -8.39 -11.42
C ILE A 224 1.85 -8.69 -12.75
N TYR A 225 2.38 -8.15 -13.85
CA TYR A 225 1.76 -8.27 -15.16
C TYR A 225 1.58 -9.73 -15.59
N HIS A 226 2.55 -10.59 -15.30
CA HIS A 226 2.53 -12.01 -15.71
C HIS A 226 1.79 -12.95 -14.75
N ASN A 227 1.52 -12.50 -13.51
CA ASN A 227 0.97 -13.39 -12.48
C ASN A 227 -0.38 -12.96 -11.94
N LEU A 228 -0.79 -11.68 -12.04
CA LEU A 228 -1.99 -11.18 -11.37
C LEU A 228 -3.26 -11.96 -11.74
N GLU A 229 -3.52 -12.19 -13.02
CA GLU A 229 -4.72 -12.93 -13.46
C GLU A 229 -4.72 -14.37 -12.94
N LYS A 230 -3.57 -15.04 -12.91
CA LYS A 230 -3.42 -16.39 -12.37
C LYS A 230 -3.62 -16.39 -10.84
N ALA A 231 -3.06 -15.42 -10.15
CA ALA A 231 -3.20 -15.28 -8.69
C ALA A 231 -4.66 -15.02 -8.28
N VAL A 232 -5.39 -14.18 -9.03
CA VAL A 232 -6.84 -13.96 -8.85
C VAL A 232 -7.62 -15.28 -9.01
N ASN A 233 -7.17 -16.18 -9.90
CA ASN A 233 -7.72 -17.52 -10.09
C ASN A 233 -7.12 -18.58 -9.13
N LYS A 234 -6.42 -18.15 -8.07
CA LYS A 234 -5.89 -19.01 -6.99
C LYS A 234 -4.76 -19.95 -7.41
N ASP A 235 -4.02 -19.63 -8.44
CA ASP A 235 -2.77 -20.31 -8.76
C ASP A 235 -1.74 -20.00 -7.64
N LYS A 236 -1.18 -21.03 -7.02
CA LYS A 236 -0.32 -20.92 -5.84
C LYS A 236 1.00 -20.21 -6.17
N ASP A 237 1.63 -20.58 -7.26
CA ASP A 237 2.92 -20.02 -7.66
C ASP A 237 2.75 -18.54 -8.05
N ALA A 238 1.64 -18.21 -8.69
CA ALA A 238 1.29 -16.84 -9.00
C ALA A 238 0.95 -16.01 -7.74
N MET A 239 0.33 -16.60 -6.72
CA MET A 239 0.12 -15.92 -5.43
C MET A 239 1.44 -15.63 -4.72
N ASP A 240 2.40 -16.57 -4.72
CA ASP A 240 3.75 -16.34 -4.21
C ASP A 240 4.45 -15.22 -4.98
N ALA A 241 4.33 -15.21 -6.31
CA ALA A 241 4.88 -14.16 -7.15
C ALA A 241 4.26 -12.79 -6.85
N MET A 242 2.93 -12.71 -6.64
CA MET A 242 2.25 -11.48 -6.29
C MET A 242 2.63 -10.97 -4.89
N ALA A 243 2.78 -11.86 -3.92
CA ALA A 243 3.24 -11.52 -2.57
C ALA A 243 4.66 -10.91 -2.60
N LEU A 244 5.56 -11.50 -3.39
CA LEU A 244 6.89 -10.94 -3.63
C LEU A 244 6.83 -9.62 -4.39
N ALA A 245 5.98 -9.52 -5.41
CA ALA A 245 5.91 -8.35 -6.29
C ALA A 245 5.47 -7.08 -5.55
N GLN A 246 4.41 -7.18 -4.71
CA GLN A 246 3.93 -6.04 -3.94
C GLN A 246 4.98 -5.55 -2.94
N TYR A 247 5.67 -6.47 -2.25
CA TYR A 247 6.77 -6.13 -1.37
C TYR A 247 7.92 -5.44 -2.12
N THR A 248 8.26 -5.95 -3.31
CA THR A 248 9.30 -5.37 -4.17
C THR A 248 8.91 -3.96 -4.62
N ALA A 249 7.65 -3.71 -5.00
CA ALA A 249 7.15 -2.37 -5.29
C ALA A 249 7.31 -1.44 -4.07
N GLY A 250 6.98 -1.96 -2.87
CA GLY A 250 7.11 -1.24 -1.60
C GLY A 250 8.53 -0.79 -1.28
N MET A 251 9.51 -1.66 -1.52
CA MET A 251 10.94 -1.31 -1.35
C MET A 251 11.34 -0.09 -2.19
N GLY A 252 10.71 0.09 -3.35
CA GLY A 252 10.93 1.24 -4.23
C GLY A 252 10.15 2.46 -3.77
N PHE A 253 8.82 2.45 -3.92
CA PHE A 253 8.00 3.66 -3.78
C PHE A 253 8.03 4.28 -2.37
N SER A 254 8.21 3.49 -1.33
CA SER A 254 8.34 3.98 0.03
C SER A 254 9.48 5.00 0.19
N ASN A 255 10.51 4.90 -0.63
CA ASN A 255 11.71 5.71 -0.55
C ASN A 255 11.74 6.88 -1.55
N VAL A 256 10.93 6.83 -2.61
CA VAL A 256 10.97 7.83 -3.69
C VAL A 256 9.66 8.58 -3.88
N GLY A 257 8.56 8.07 -3.30
CA GLY A 257 7.23 8.65 -3.42
C GLY A 257 6.45 8.13 -4.62
N LEU A 258 5.27 8.70 -4.80
CA LEU A 258 4.25 8.33 -5.80
C LEU A 258 3.89 9.55 -6.68
N GLY A 259 2.71 9.56 -7.25
CA GLY A 259 2.23 10.59 -8.14
C GLY A 259 0.73 10.86 -8.04
N ILE A 260 0.14 11.39 -9.10
CA ILE A 260 -1.24 11.89 -9.09
C ILE A 260 -2.32 10.82 -9.25
N VAL A 261 -1.98 9.57 -9.58
CA VAL A 261 -2.97 8.48 -9.45
C VAL A 261 -3.39 8.39 -7.99
N HIS A 262 -2.41 8.31 -7.07
CA HIS A 262 -2.69 8.26 -5.64
C HIS A 262 -3.38 9.53 -5.13
N SER A 263 -2.93 10.72 -5.58
CA SER A 263 -3.56 11.98 -5.19
C SER A 263 -5.05 12.02 -5.52
N MET A 264 -5.44 11.54 -6.70
CA MET A 264 -6.84 11.47 -7.12
C MET A 264 -7.61 10.32 -6.42
N ALA A 265 -6.98 9.16 -6.27
CA ALA A 265 -7.57 7.99 -5.61
C ALA A 265 -7.91 8.24 -4.13
N HIS A 266 -7.07 8.98 -3.41
CA HIS A 266 -7.32 9.38 -2.03
C HIS A 266 -8.64 10.15 -1.90
N GLN A 267 -8.98 10.99 -2.89
CA GLN A 267 -10.20 11.78 -2.88
C GLN A 267 -11.44 10.91 -3.10
N LEU A 268 -11.36 9.92 -4.01
CA LEU A 268 -12.45 8.97 -4.22
C LEU A 268 -12.69 8.11 -2.97
N GLY A 269 -11.61 7.69 -2.31
CA GLY A 269 -11.71 6.97 -1.04
C GLY A 269 -12.31 7.81 0.09
N ALA A 270 -11.93 9.08 0.21
CA ALA A 270 -12.41 9.96 1.28
C ALA A 270 -13.88 10.38 1.10
N VAL A 271 -14.32 10.63 -0.16
CA VAL A 271 -15.65 11.20 -0.44
C VAL A 271 -16.71 10.13 -0.70
N TYR A 272 -16.32 9.01 -1.34
CA TYR A 272 -17.26 7.97 -1.78
C TYR A 272 -16.99 6.61 -1.13
N ASP A 273 -16.03 6.53 -0.18
CA ASP A 273 -15.59 5.28 0.45
C ASP A 273 -15.15 4.20 -0.57
N THR A 274 -14.66 4.65 -1.74
CA THR A 274 -14.15 3.74 -2.77
C THR A 274 -12.94 2.98 -2.22
N PRO A 275 -12.89 1.64 -2.32
CA PRO A 275 -11.72 0.90 -1.90
C PRO A 275 -10.46 1.38 -2.62
N HIS A 276 -9.37 1.59 -1.88
CA HIS A 276 -8.15 2.24 -2.36
C HIS A 276 -7.60 1.62 -3.65
N GLY A 277 -7.45 0.29 -3.69
CA GLY A 277 -6.95 -0.41 -4.88
C GLY A 277 -7.89 -0.30 -6.08
N VAL A 278 -9.22 -0.20 -5.86
CA VAL A 278 -10.19 0.04 -6.94
C VAL A 278 -10.00 1.44 -7.51
N ALA A 279 -9.88 2.46 -6.64
CA ALA A 279 -9.69 3.84 -7.06
C ALA A 279 -8.39 4.01 -7.87
N ASN A 280 -7.28 3.43 -7.40
CA ASN A 280 -6.00 3.46 -8.11
C ASN A 280 -6.09 2.74 -9.47
N ALA A 281 -6.64 1.53 -9.50
CA ALA A 281 -6.75 0.73 -10.72
C ALA A 281 -7.61 1.40 -11.80
N LEU A 282 -8.70 2.06 -11.39
CA LEU A 282 -9.59 2.82 -12.27
C LEU A 282 -8.87 4.01 -12.91
N LEU A 283 -8.15 4.78 -12.09
CA LEU A 283 -7.51 6.04 -12.51
C LEU A 283 -6.21 5.81 -13.29
N LEU A 284 -5.50 4.72 -13.03
CA LEU A 284 -4.17 4.45 -13.56
C LEU A 284 -4.05 4.66 -15.08
N PRO A 285 -4.90 4.09 -15.96
CA PRO A 285 -4.73 4.25 -17.41
C PRO A 285 -4.82 5.71 -17.90
N TYR A 286 -5.67 6.52 -17.27
CA TYR A 286 -5.86 7.93 -17.64
C TYR A 286 -4.64 8.77 -17.26
N ILE A 287 -4.11 8.54 -16.07
CA ILE A 287 -2.95 9.27 -15.56
C ILE A 287 -1.66 8.84 -16.27
N LEU A 288 -1.53 7.57 -16.62
CA LEU A 288 -0.39 7.11 -17.44
C LEU A 288 -0.38 7.80 -18.80
N GLU A 289 -1.51 7.96 -19.46
CA GLU A 289 -1.62 8.70 -20.74
C GLU A 289 -1.23 10.17 -20.57
N TYR A 290 -1.61 10.80 -19.47
CA TYR A 290 -1.23 12.17 -19.14
C TYR A 290 0.28 12.31 -18.89
N ASN A 291 0.87 11.43 -18.07
CA ASN A 291 2.28 11.48 -17.69
C ASN A 291 3.23 11.00 -18.79
N GLY A 292 2.80 10.10 -19.65
CA GLY A 292 3.62 9.53 -20.74
C GLY A 292 4.19 10.56 -21.70
N LYS A 293 3.52 11.71 -21.83
CA LYS A 293 3.96 12.82 -22.68
C LYS A 293 5.30 13.44 -22.26
N VAL A 294 5.71 13.27 -21.00
CA VAL A 294 6.95 13.86 -20.47
C VAL A 294 8.05 12.84 -20.17
N CYS A 295 7.74 11.55 -20.20
CA CYS A 295 8.70 10.50 -19.89
C CYS A 295 8.52 9.22 -20.76
N PRO A 296 8.46 9.36 -22.12
CA PRO A 296 8.16 8.23 -23.02
C PRO A 296 9.19 7.09 -22.92
N ASP A 297 10.46 7.38 -22.64
CA ASP A 297 11.48 6.37 -22.46
C ASP A 297 11.19 5.43 -21.29
N ARG A 298 10.65 5.96 -20.18
CA ARG A 298 10.20 5.17 -19.05
C ARG A 298 9.07 4.20 -19.46
N PHE A 299 8.19 4.62 -20.37
CA PHE A 299 7.13 3.75 -20.90
C PHE A 299 7.68 2.63 -21.79
N ARG A 300 8.76 2.88 -22.54
CA ARG A 300 9.43 1.80 -23.29
C ARG A 300 9.98 0.73 -22.34
N ASP A 301 10.58 1.14 -21.24
CA ASP A 301 11.08 0.20 -20.24
C ASP A 301 9.95 -0.59 -19.56
N MET A 302 8.84 0.07 -19.20
CA MET A 302 7.62 -0.59 -18.69
C MET A 302 7.07 -1.61 -19.70
N GLY A 303 6.97 -1.21 -20.98
CA GLY A 303 6.47 -2.11 -22.03
C GLY A 303 7.31 -3.37 -22.20
N ARG A 304 8.63 -3.26 -22.06
CA ARG A 304 9.52 -4.43 -22.05
C ARG A 304 9.26 -5.37 -20.87
N GLN A 305 8.86 -4.83 -19.72
CA GLN A 305 8.48 -5.68 -18.56
C GLN A 305 7.18 -6.46 -18.82
N PHE A 306 6.35 -6.00 -19.74
CA PHE A 306 5.10 -6.64 -20.15
C PHE A 306 5.27 -7.51 -21.41
N ASP A 307 6.51 -7.77 -21.84
CA ASP A 307 6.85 -8.48 -23.08
C ASP A 307 6.22 -7.85 -24.35
N LEU A 308 6.00 -6.53 -24.32
CA LEU A 308 5.53 -5.80 -25.49
C LEU A 308 6.71 -5.47 -26.42
N ASP A 309 6.50 -5.66 -27.73
CA ASP A 309 7.47 -5.16 -28.72
C ASP A 309 7.44 -3.61 -28.72
N MET A 310 8.52 -3.00 -28.26
CA MET A 310 8.67 -1.56 -28.12
C MET A 310 9.61 -0.95 -29.18
N ASP A 311 10.12 -1.78 -30.10
CA ASP A 311 11.07 -1.32 -31.10
C ASP A 311 10.36 -0.57 -32.23
N ASN A 312 11.04 0.44 -32.78
CA ASN A 312 10.58 1.27 -33.89
C ASN A 312 9.24 2.00 -33.68
N LEU A 313 8.77 2.12 -32.45
CA LEU A 313 7.58 2.90 -32.11
C LEU A 313 7.96 4.40 -31.93
N THR A 314 7.07 5.28 -32.32
CA THR A 314 7.13 6.68 -31.86
C THR A 314 6.88 6.75 -30.34
N ASP A 315 7.16 7.89 -29.72
CA ASP A 315 6.91 8.08 -28.29
C ASP A 315 5.43 7.92 -27.94
N GLU A 316 4.55 8.46 -28.76
CA GLU A 316 3.10 8.35 -28.58
C GLU A 316 2.61 6.91 -28.70
N GLU A 317 3.12 6.16 -29.70
CA GLU A 317 2.78 4.75 -29.90
C GLU A 317 3.27 3.88 -28.73
N ALA A 318 4.48 4.14 -28.21
CA ALA A 318 5.03 3.44 -27.07
C ALA A 318 4.21 3.67 -25.81
N VAL A 319 3.86 4.92 -25.49
CA VAL A 319 2.99 5.27 -24.37
C VAL A 319 1.63 4.64 -24.52
N LYS A 320 0.99 4.80 -25.68
CA LYS A 320 -0.33 4.22 -25.94
C LYS A 320 -0.35 2.70 -25.74
N LYS A 321 0.68 2.00 -26.21
CA LYS A 321 0.77 0.53 -26.12
C LYS A 321 0.81 0.05 -24.67
N VAL A 322 1.55 0.73 -23.80
CA VAL A 322 1.59 0.42 -22.36
C VAL A 322 0.26 0.74 -21.69
N VAL A 323 -0.31 1.92 -21.98
CA VAL A 323 -1.62 2.33 -21.43
C VAL A 323 -2.72 1.35 -21.82
N ASP A 324 -2.75 0.93 -23.07
CA ASP A 324 -3.72 -0.06 -23.57
C ASP A 324 -3.54 -1.42 -22.88
N ALA A 325 -2.30 -1.86 -22.66
CA ALA A 325 -2.02 -3.12 -21.95
C ALA A 325 -2.54 -3.08 -20.49
N VAL A 326 -2.29 -2.00 -19.78
CA VAL A 326 -2.79 -1.80 -18.41
C VAL A 326 -4.32 -1.71 -18.38
N ARG A 327 -4.92 -0.95 -19.30
CA ARG A 327 -6.38 -0.83 -19.42
C ARG A 327 -7.05 -2.18 -19.70
N GLN A 328 -6.48 -2.97 -20.60
CA GLN A 328 -6.99 -4.31 -20.92
C GLN A 328 -6.86 -5.27 -19.73
N LEU A 329 -5.77 -5.18 -18.95
CA LEU A 329 -5.62 -5.97 -17.73
C LEU A 329 -6.70 -5.60 -16.70
N ALA A 330 -6.96 -4.32 -16.49
CA ALA A 330 -8.02 -3.85 -15.60
C ALA A 330 -9.43 -4.32 -16.04
N ILE A 331 -9.71 -4.26 -17.34
CA ILE A 331 -10.98 -4.77 -17.90
C ILE A 331 -11.15 -6.28 -17.67
N ARG A 332 -10.11 -7.09 -17.95
CA ARG A 332 -10.17 -8.55 -17.72
C ARG A 332 -10.36 -8.91 -16.27
N LEU A 333 -9.90 -8.05 -15.36
CA LEU A 333 -10.05 -8.19 -13.90
C LEU A 333 -11.35 -7.56 -13.36
N ASN A 334 -12.25 -7.12 -14.24
CA ASN A 334 -13.54 -6.50 -13.88
C ASN A 334 -13.43 -5.26 -13.00
N ILE A 335 -12.39 -4.46 -13.16
CA ILE A 335 -12.24 -3.18 -12.48
C ILE A 335 -13.21 -2.17 -13.12
N PRO A 336 -13.94 -1.36 -12.33
CA PRO A 336 -14.72 -0.23 -12.84
C PRO A 336 -13.86 0.69 -13.71
N GLN A 337 -14.42 1.16 -14.84
CA GLN A 337 -13.64 1.96 -15.79
C GLN A 337 -13.86 3.45 -15.63
N HIS A 338 -14.90 3.87 -14.92
CA HIS A 338 -15.27 5.27 -14.75
C HIS A 338 -15.56 5.61 -13.29
N ILE A 339 -15.32 6.86 -12.91
CA ILE A 339 -15.58 7.38 -11.55
C ILE A 339 -17.07 7.26 -11.19
N ARG A 340 -17.97 7.43 -12.16
CA ARG A 340 -19.43 7.23 -11.96
C ARG A 340 -19.78 5.80 -11.55
N ASP A 341 -19.00 4.81 -11.97
CA ASP A 341 -19.26 3.39 -11.68
C ASP A 341 -19.00 3.05 -10.20
N VAL A 342 -18.23 3.91 -9.51
CA VAL A 342 -17.96 3.82 -8.06
C VAL A 342 -18.71 4.88 -7.25
N GLY A 343 -19.78 5.44 -7.80
CA GLY A 343 -20.67 6.39 -7.12
C GLY A 343 -20.24 7.86 -7.18
N GLY A 344 -19.19 8.16 -7.95
CA GLY A 344 -18.72 9.53 -8.17
C GLY A 344 -19.79 10.43 -8.82
N LYS A 345 -19.73 11.72 -8.54
CA LYS A 345 -20.67 12.72 -9.05
C LYS A 345 -19.93 13.84 -9.75
N GLU A 346 -20.32 14.16 -10.98
CA GLU A 346 -19.67 15.18 -11.80
C GLU A 346 -19.60 16.55 -11.12
N LYS A 347 -20.63 16.93 -10.37
CA LYS A 347 -20.68 18.19 -9.62
C LYS A 347 -19.58 18.33 -8.55
N ASP A 348 -19.00 17.22 -8.09
CA ASP A 348 -18.01 17.21 -7.02
C ASP A 348 -16.56 17.37 -7.60
N ILE A 349 -16.40 17.34 -8.93
CA ILE A 349 -15.09 17.42 -9.61
C ILE A 349 -14.26 18.64 -9.15
N PRO A 350 -14.77 19.86 -9.03
CA PRO A 350 -13.96 20.99 -8.57
C PRO A 350 -13.37 20.77 -7.18
N MET A 351 -14.16 20.26 -6.24
CA MET A 351 -13.72 19.98 -4.87
C MET A 351 -12.69 18.82 -4.84
N LEU A 352 -12.90 17.76 -5.65
CA LEU A 352 -11.96 16.65 -5.76
C LEU A 352 -10.63 17.12 -6.33
N ALA A 353 -10.64 18.00 -7.35
CA ALA A 353 -9.45 18.56 -7.97
C ALA A 353 -8.64 19.43 -7.00
N GLU A 354 -9.30 20.31 -6.22
CA GLU A 354 -8.63 21.12 -5.19
C GLU A 354 -7.94 20.26 -4.14
N LYS A 355 -8.62 19.20 -3.66
CA LYS A 355 -8.06 18.29 -2.67
C LYS A 355 -6.92 17.45 -3.23
N ALA A 356 -7.03 16.98 -4.48
CA ALA A 356 -5.96 16.22 -5.14
C ALA A 356 -4.71 17.10 -5.37
N LEU A 357 -4.88 18.36 -5.72
CA LEU A 357 -3.77 19.30 -5.87
C LEU A 357 -3.00 19.51 -4.55
N ALA A 358 -3.71 19.51 -3.43
CA ALA A 358 -3.13 19.65 -2.09
C ALA A 358 -2.55 18.35 -1.51
N ASP A 359 -2.76 17.20 -2.17
CA ASP A 359 -2.29 15.91 -1.68
C ASP A 359 -0.75 15.80 -1.76
N PRO A 360 -0.09 15.25 -0.73
CA PRO A 360 1.37 15.13 -0.70
C PRO A 360 1.97 14.36 -1.88
N CYS A 361 1.26 13.38 -2.45
CA CYS A 361 1.74 12.58 -3.60
C CYS A 361 1.89 13.41 -4.86
N THR A 362 1.15 14.52 -5.01
CA THR A 362 1.17 15.40 -6.18
C THR A 362 2.57 15.94 -6.49
N ALA A 363 3.34 16.26 -5.45
CA ALA A 363 4.69 16.80 -5.60
C ALA A 363 5.66 15.83 -6.30
N GLY A 364 5.43 14.52 -6.18
CA GLY A 364 6.23 13.46 -6.81
C GLY A 364 5.95 13.26 -8.31
N ASN A 365 4.81 13.74 -8.82
CA ASN A 365 4.42 13.49 -10.20
C ASN A 365 5.45 14.01 -11.22
N PRO A 366 5.81 13.24 -12.28
CA PRO A 366 6.84 13.66 -13.24
C PRO A 366 6.44 14.91 -14.02
N ARG A 367 5.15 15.07 -14.31
CA ARG A 367 4.58 16.25 -14.98
C ARG A 367 3.97 17.20 -13.94
N GLU A 368 4.31 18.49 -14.03
CA GLU A 368 3.62 19.51 -13.23
C GLU A 368 2.13 19.50 -13.56
N THR A 369 1.31 19.52 -12.52
CA THR A 369 -0.13 19.36 -12.66
C THR A 369 -0.83 20.52 -11.95
N THR A 370 -1.63 21.27 -12.71
CA THR A 370 -2.41 22.42 -12.23
C THR A 370 -3.81 21.99 -11.77
N LEU A 371 -4.54 22.89 -11.10
CA LEU A 371 -5.94 22.65 -10.75
C LEU A 371 -6.79 22.33 -11.98
N SER A 372 -6.59 23.05 -13.09
CA SER A 372 -7.30 22.81 -14.35
C SER A 372 -7.00 21.42 -14.94
N ASP A 373 -5.73 20.96 -14.83
CA ASP A 373 -5.37 19.59 -15.27
C ASP A 373 -6.11 18.54 -14.44
N PHE A 374 -6.19 18.71 -13.11
CA PHE A 374 -6.96 17.78 -12.26
C PHE A 374 -8.44 17.77 -12.60
N GLU A 375 -9.06 18.93 -12.84
CA GLU A 375 -10.46 18.99 -13.27
C GLU A 375 -10.67 18.25 -14.59
N GLU A 376 -9.76 18.42 -15.56
CA GLU A 376 -9.83 17.72 -16.84
C GLU A 376 -9.66 16.21 -16.67
N LEU A 377 -8.67 15.78 -15.89
CA LEU A 377 -8.42 14.36 -15.62
C LEU A 377 -9.61 13.69 -14.90
N PHE A 378 -10.23 14.35 -13.92
CA PHE A 378 -11.45 13.86 -13.30
C PHE A 378 -12.62 13.77 -14.30
N LYS A 379 -12.77 14.73 -15.22
CA LYS A 379 -13.80 14.71 -16.27
C LYS A 379 -13.58 13.58 -17.28
N ILE A 380 -12.34 13.36 -17.69
CA ILE A 380 -12.00 12.26 -18.64
C ILE A 380 -12.23 10.90 -18.01
N ALA A 381 -11.95 10.74 -16.71
CA ALA A 381 -12.15 9.50 -15.97
C ALA A 381 -13.60 9.30 -15.50
N PHE A 382 -14.49 10.31 -15.65
CA PHE A 382 -15.90 10.25 -15.24
C PHE A 382 -16.77 9.47 -16.23
#